data_53c5b1c8db3ca0c9ddf8374bf2c98712
#
_entry.id   53c5b1c8db3ca0c9ddf8374bf2c98712
#
_cell.length_a   1.000
_cell.length_b   1.000
_cell.length_c   1.000
_cell.angle_alpha   90.00
_cell.angle_beta   90.00
_cell.angle_gamma   90.00
#
_symmetry.space_group_name_H-M   'P 1'
#
loop_
_entity.id
_entity.type
_entity.pdbx_description
1 polymer ?
#
loop_
_entity_poly.entity_id
_entity_poly.type
_entity_poly.pdbx_seq_one_letter_code
_entity_poly.pdbx_strand_id
1 'polypeptide(L)'
;MNNTFVGYCAIKLVDEHSGVAFSMAVMYPTLVPGKTESLGPYSLDVSIDAAPEEGVFPLILISHGSGGSPLVYRTLAHYLASNGFIVGIPEHPFNNRNNNTLEGTVENLINRPRHILTAINWFFNKSKFTRLLKSHTVSIIGHSMGGYTALAVGRWCTNLTSP
;
A
#
# COMPACT_ATOMS: atom_id res chain seq x y z
N MET A 1 26.19 12.67 3.28
CA MET A 1 24.92 11.96 3.52
C MET A 1 24.11 12.10 2.24
N ASN A 2 23.78 11.00 1.56
CA ASN A 2 22.89 11.08 0.40
C ASN A 2 21.51 11.49 0.90
N ASN A 3 20.98 12.59 0.35
CA ASN A 3 19.60 12.98 0.67
C ASN A 3 18.67 11.97 -0.03
N THR A 4 17.99 11.15 0.74
CA THR A 4 16.91 10.28 0.24
C THR A 4 15.66 11.12 0.04
N PHE A 5 15.15 11.11 -1.18
CA PHE A 5 13.87 11.72 -1.55
C PHE A 5 12.77 10.64 -1.62
N VAL A 6 11.54 11.05 -1.87
CA VAL A 6 10.40 10.13 -1.96
C VAL A 6 9.90 10.03 -3.39
N GLY A 7 9.98 8.82 -3.95
CA GLY A 7 9.32 8.46 -5.19
C GLY A 7 7.85 8.12 -4.95
N TYR A 8 7.00 8.41 -5.93
CA TYR A 8 5.58 8.07 -5.91
C TYR A 8 5.18 7.44 -7.24
N CYS A 9 4.40 6.38 -7.18
CA CYS A 9 3.67 5.88 -8.34
C CYS A 9 2.28 5.37 -7.95
N ALA A 10 1.36 5.40 -8.91
CA ALA A 10 0.03 4.81 -8.77
C ALA A 10 -0.03 3.51 -9.59
N ILE A 11 -0.44 2.43 -8.94
CA ILE A 11 -0.51 1.09 -9.53
C ILE A 11 -1.96 0.64 -9.59
N LYS A 12 -2.33 -0.05 -10.67
CA LYS A 12 -3.62 -0.72 -10.79
C LYS A 12 -3.44 -2.21 -10.57
N LEU A 13 -4.14 -2.74 -9.60
CA LEU A 13 -4.17 -4.15 -9.24
C LEU A 13 -5.53 -4.76 -9.61
N VAL A 14 -5.55 -6.09 -9.73
CA VAL A 14 -6.79 -6.85 -9.91
C VAL A 14 -6.82 -7.94 -8.84
N ASP A 15 -7.90 -7.99 -8.08
CA ASP A 15 -8.18 -9.14 -7.23
C ASP A 15 -8.58 -10.33 -8.12
N GLU A 16 -7.72 -11.32 -8.22
CA GLU A 16 -7.92 -12.48 -9.12
C GLU A 16 -9.17 -13.30 -8.74
N HIS A 17 -9.63 -13.22 -7.49
CA HIS A 17 -10.81 -13.95 -7.06
C HIS A 17 -12.12 -13.31 -7.52
N SER A 18 -12.22 -11.98 -7.42
CA SER A 18 -13.43 -11.23 -7.79
C SER A 18 -13.36 -10.61 -9.19
N GLY A 19 -12.18 -10.54 -9.79
CA GLY A 19 -11.93 -9.80 -11.04
C GLY A 19 -11.98 -8.27 -10.87
N VAL A 20 -12.14 -7.77 -9.64
CA VAL A 20 -12.28 -6.33 -9.37
C VAL A 20 -10.92 -5.65 -9.40
N ALA A 21 -10.83 -4.59 -10.20
CA ALA A 21 -9.63 -3.74 -10.26
C ALA A 21 -9.67 -2.65 -9.19
N PHE A 22 -8.52 -2.33 -8.61
CA PHE A 22 -8.36 -1.26 -7.63
C PHE A 22 -7.01 -0.57 -7.74
N SER A 23 -6.94 0.67 -7.27
CA SER A 23 -5.71 1.46 -7.27
C SER A 23 -4.91 1.22 -5.99
N MET A 24 -3.59 1.37 -6.09
CA MET A 24 -2.68 1.41 -4.95
C MET A 24 -1.69 2.57 -5.14
N ALA A 25 -1.61 3.47 -4.16
CA ALA A 25 -0.53 4.44 -4.08
C ALA A 25 0.72 3.75 -3.53
N VAL A 26 1.88 4.02 -4.12
CA VAL A 26 3.16 3.48 -3.65
C VAL A 26 4.14 4.64 -3.46
N MET A 27 4.74 4.70 -2.26
CA MET A 27 5.82 5.63 -1.94
C MET A 27 7.08 4.84 -1.56
N TYR A 28 8.24 5.32 -2.00
CA TYR A 28 9.49 4.57 -1.87
C TYR A 28 10.71 5.50 -1.89
N PRO A 29 11.84 5.07 -1.32
CA PRO A 29 13.10 5.81 -1.39
C PRO A 29 13.58 6.00 -2.82
N THR A 30 14.06 7.20 -3.14
CA THR A 30 14.70 7.52 -4.42
C THR A 30 15.81 8.56 -4.22
N LEU A 31 16.79 8.58 -5.12
CA LEU A 31 17.82 9.61 -5.17
C LEU A 31 17.43 10.79 -6.10
N VAL A 32 16.29 10.70 -6.78
CA VAL A 32 15.79 11.75 -7.68
C VAL A 32 15.09 12.82 -6.85
N PRO A 33 15.52 14.08 -6.89
CA PRO A 33 14.87 15.17 -6.17
C PRO A 33 13.39 15.31 -6.55
N GLY A 34 12.54 15.40 -5.54
CA GLY A 34 11.12 15.65 -5.73
C GLY A 34 10.80 17.12 -5.98
N LYS A 35 9.61 17.37 -6.44
CA LYS A 35 8.96 18.69 -6.48
C LYS A 35 7.55 18.56 -5.95
N THR A 36 6.93 19.69 -5.64
CA THR A 36 5.54 19.72 -5.21
C THR A 36 4.62 19.25 -6.33
N GLU A 37 4.00 18.10 -6.15
CA GLU A 37 3.05 17.48 -7.08
C GLU A 37 1.63 17.51 -6.51
N SER A 38 0.64 17.66 -7.40
CA SER A 38 -0.77 17.57 -7.03
C SER A 38 -1.24 16.12 -7.14
N LEU A 39 -1.62 15.53 -6.01
CA LEU A 39 -2.16 14.17 -5.91
C LEU A 39 -3.64 14.24 -5.49
N GLY A 40 -4.54 14.35 -6.45
CA GLY A 40 -5.94 14.65 -6.20
C GLY A 40 -6.09 16.01 -5.49
N PRO A 41 -6.77 16.09 -4.33
CA PRO A 41 -6.95 17.34 -3.58
C PRO A 41 -5.72 17.71 -2.72
N TYR A 42 -4.64 16.97 -2.77
CA TYR A 42 -3.47 17.13 -1.92
C TYR A 42 -2.23 17.53 -2.70
N SER A 43 -1.33 18.28 -2.07
CA SER A 43 0.02 18.54 -2.59
C SER A 43 1.04 17.80 -1.74
N LEU A 44 2.09 17.27 -2.38
CA LEU A 44 3.14 16.51 -1.71
C LEU A 44 4.44 16.63 -2.52
N ASP A 45 5.57 16.73 -1.82
CA ASP A 45 6.88 16.79 -2.46
C ASP A 45 7.35 15.35 -2.78
N VAL A 46 7.23 14.97 -4.05
CA VAL A 46 7.57 13.62 -4.53
C VAL A 46 8.15 13.65 -5.93
N SER A 47 8.83 12.59 -6.29
CA SER A 47 9.31 12.34 -7.67
C SER A 47 8.42 11.28 -8.32
N ILE A 48 7.56 11.70 -9.25
CA ILE A 48 6.63 10.81 -9.92
C ILE A 48 7.40 9.80 -10.79
N ASP A 49 7.07 8.51 -10.62
CA ASP A 49 7.62 7.38 -11.37
C ASP A 49 9.15 7.28 -11.42
N ALA A 50 9.84 7.95 -10.50
CA ALA A 50 11.29 7.92 -10.39
C ALA A 50 11.82 6.49 -10.18
N ALA A 51 13.09 6.26 -10.55
CA ALA A 51 13.77 5.03 -10.20
C ALA A 51 13.89 4.91 -8.68
N PRO A 52 13.56 3.76 -8.09
CA PRO A 52 13.79 3.54 -6.68
C PRO A 52 15.29 3.55 -6.37
N GLU A 53 15.64 3.93 -5.15
CA GLU A 53 17.00 3.81 -4.63
C GLU A 53 17.39 2.33 -4.54
N GLU A 54 18.64 2.00 -4.87
CA GLU A 54 19.19 0.66 -4.71
C GLU A 54 19.38 0.35 -3.22
N GLY A 55 18.94 -0.82 -2.78
CA GLY A 55 19.01 -1.22 -1.38
C GLY A 55 18.08 -2.37 -1.04
N VAL A 56 17.94 -2.64 0.25
CA VAL A 56 16.99 -3.62 0.79
C VAL A 56 16.10 -2.92 1.82
N PHE A 57 14.84 -2.76 1.48
CA PHE A 57 13.87 -1.98 2.23
C PHE A 57 12.74 -2.85 2.77
N PRO A 58 12.30 -2.65 4.03
CA PRO A 58 11.09 -3.28 4.54
C PRO A 58 9.85 -2.75 3.82
N LEU A 59 8.87 -3.65 3.63
CA LEU A 59 7.56 -3.30 3.08
C LEU A 59 6.57 -2.97 4.19
N ILE A 60 5.86 -1.87 4.03
CA ILE A 60 4.72 -1.50 4.87
C ILE A 60 3.49 -1.33 3.98
N LEU A 61 2.38 -1.94 4.36
CA LEU A 61 1.07 -1.67 3.75
C LEU A 61 0.20 -0.87 4.74
N ILE A 62 -0.49 0.14 4.23
CA ILE A 62 -1.43 0.94 5.02
C ILE A 62 -2.85 0.66 4.54
N SER A 63 -3.71 0.14 5.42
CA SER A 63 -5.12 -0.12 5.16
C SER A 63 -5.98 0.97 5.76
N HIS A 64 -6.67 1.73 4.91
CA HIS A 64 -7.54 2.84 5.33
C HIS A 64 -8.84 2.36 5.99
N GLY A 65 -9.51 3.26 6.71
CA GLY A 65 -10.82 3.02 7.33
C GLY A 65 -11.96 2.93 6.32
N SER A 66 -13.16 2.57 6.79
CA SER A 66 -14.38 2.56 5.97
C SER A 66 -14.63 3.95 5.36
N GLY A 67 -15.01 4.00 4.08
CA GLY A 67 -15.23 5.25 3.35
C GLY A 67 -13.97 6.12 3.19
N GLY A 68 -12.78 5.58 3.47
CA GLY A 68 -11.51 6.28 3.40
C GLY A 68 -10.92 6.34 1.99
N SER A 69 -9.68 6.83 1.91
CA SER A 69 -8.92 6.94 0.66
C SER A 69 -7.44 6.76 0.96
N PRO A 70 -6.64 6.21 0.04
CA PRO A 70 -5.20 6.01 0.21
C PRO A 70 -4.46 7.31 0.59
N LEU A 71 -4.75 8.40 -0.08
CA LEU A 71 -4.03 9.67 0.07
C LEU A 71 -4.31 10.41 1.39
N VAL A 72 -5.27 9.98 2.19
CA VAL A 72 -5.45 10.48 3.56
C VAL A 72 -4.21 10.18 4.41
N TYR A 73 -3.51 9.09 4.12
CA TYR A 73 -2.31 8.63 4.84
C TYR A 73 -1.00 9.08 4.18
N ARG A 74 -1.05 9.96 3.18
CA ARG A 74 0.11 10.42 2.41
C ARG A 74 1.27 10.94 3.25
N THR A 75 0.99 11.70 4.31
CA THR A 75 2.02 12.28 5.19
C THR A 75 2.78 11.18 5.95
N LEU A 76 2.05 10.20 6.48
CA LEU A 76 2.65 9.04 7.14
C LEU A 76 3.47 8.21 6.14
N ALA A 77 2.90 7.92 4.96
CA ALA A 77 3.59 7.15 3.93
C ALA A 77 4.84 7.86 3.42
N HIS A 78 4.78 9.17 3.23
CA HIS A 78 5.93 9.99 2.84
C HIS A 78 7.03 9.94 3.91
N TYR A 79 6.66 10.12 5.17
CA TYR A 79 7.61 10.03 6.29
C TYR A 79 8.27 8.66 6.35
N LEU A 80 7.53 7.57 6.22
CA LEU A 80 8.07 6.23 6.21
C LEU A 80 9.01 6.01 5.00
N ALA A 81 8.60 6.43 3.81
CA ALA A 81 9.43 6.29 2.61
C ALA A 81 10.73 7.09 2.69
N SER A 82 10.70 8.32 3.24
CA SER A 82 11.92 9.11 3.48
C SER A 82 12.86 8.50 4.53
N ASN A 83 12.35 7.55 5.33
CA ASN A 83 13.11 6.81 6.34
C ASN A 83 13.42 5.35 5.92
N GLY A 84 13.43 5.05 4.63
CA GLY A 84 13.91 3.77 4.12
C GLY A 84 12.88 2.64 4.12
N PHE A 85 11.59 2.95 3.96
CA PHE A 85 10.55 1.94 3.77
C PHE A 85 9.93 2.04 2.38
N ILE A 86 9.53 0.92 1.82
CA ILE A 86 8.61 0.91 0.68
C ILE A 86 7.20 0.79 1.24
N VAL A 87 6.30 1.72 0.84
CA VAL A 87 4.97 1.84 1.42
C VAL A 87 3.92 1.70 0.33
N GLY A 88 3.01 0.74 0.47
CA GLY A 88 1.84 0.57 -0.38
C GLY A 88 0.56 0.94 0.36
N ILE A 89 -0.33 1.67 -0.30
CA ILE A 89 -1.63 2.07 0.24
C ILE A 89 -2.72 1.66 -0.75
N PRO A 90 -3.21 0.40 -0.70
CA PRO A 90 -4.28 -0.04 -1.58
C PRO A 90 -5.60 0.66 -1.24
N GLU A 91 -6.36 1.03 -2.27
CA GLU A 91 -7.76 1.41 -2.13
C GLU A 91 -8.62 0.16 -2.00
N HIS A 92 -9.59 0.18 -1.10
CA HIS A 92 -10.52 -0.94 -0.95
C HIS A 92 -11.76 -0.70 -1.83
N PRO A 93 -11.96 -1.47 -2.92
CA PRO A 93 -13.15 -1.40 -3.75
C PRO A 93 -14.44 -1.51 -2.93
N PHE A 94 -15.44 -0.73 -3.31
CA PHE A 94 -16.77 -0.68 -2.65
C PHE A 94 -16.79 -0.32 -1.17
N ASN A 95 -15.61 0.06 -0.62
CA ASN A 95 -15.50 0.56 0.75
C ASN A 95 -14.48 1.71 0.84
N ASN A 96 -14.60 2.66 -0.07
CA ASN A 96 -13.75 3.84 -0.17
C ASN A 96 -14.61 5.11 -0.31
N ARG A 97 -13.93 6.27 -0.37
CA ARG A 97 -14.58 7.59 -0.42
C ARG A 97 -15.53 7.77 -1.60
N ASN A 98 -15.23 7.14 -2.74
CA ASN A 98 -16.01 7.30 -3.97
C ASN A 98 -17.15 6.29 -4.08
N ASN A 99 -16.99 5.14 -3.43
CA ASN A 99 -17.98 4.07 -3.41
C ASN A 99 -17.89 3.31 -2.10
N ASN A 100 -18.92 3.42 -1.25
CA ASN A 100 -18.96 2.80 0.08
C ASN A 100 -20.13 1.80 0.21
N THR A 101 -20.54 1.18 -0.89
CA THR A 101 -21.72 0.32 -0.95
C THR A 101 -21.62 -0.96 -0.13
N LEU A 102 -20.41 -1.44 0.19
CA LEU A 102 -20.20 -2.62 1.02
C LEU A 102 -19.95 -2.27 2.50
N GLU A 103 -20.14 -1.03 2.93
CA GLU A 103 -20.01 -0.68 4.34
C GLU A 103 -20.92 -1.53 5.23
N GLY A 104 -20.35 -2.06 6.33
CA GLY A 104 -21.08 -2.88 7.29
C GLY A 104 -21.44 -4.29 6.83
N THR A 105 -21.01 -4.73 5.66
CA THR A 105 -21.32 -6.06 5.13
C THR A 105 -20.25 -7.11 5.46
N VAL A 106 -20.66 -8.37 5.53
CA VAL A 106 -19.75 -9.52 5.66
C VAL A 106 -18.83 -9.63 4.43
N GLU A 107 -19.35 -9.31 3.26
CA GLU A 107 -18.58 -9.30 2.01
C GLU A 107 -17.37 -8.36 2.11
N ASN A 108 -17.56 -7.16 2.66
CA ASN A 108 -16.48 -6.22 2.90
C ASN A 108 -15.40 -6.79 3.83
N LEU A 109 -15.80 -7.49 4.90
CA LEU A 109 -14.87 -8.13 5.84
C LEU A 109 -14.02 -9.21 5.16
N ILE A 110 -14.56 -9.91 4.17
CA ILE A 110 -13.86 -10.95 3.39
C ILE A 110 -12.95 -10.31 2.35
N ASN A 111 -13.42 -9.29 1.62
CA ASN A 111 -12.71 -8.73 0.49
C ASN A 111 -11.50 -7.89 0.90
N ARG A 112 -11.59 -7.10 1.97
CA ARG A 112 -10.49 -6.22 2.40
C ARG A 112 -9.18 -6.95 2.68
N PRO A 113 -9.13 -8.08 3.43
CA PRO A 113 -7.90 -8.87 3.57
C PRO A 113 -7.36 -9.38 2.22
N ARG A 114 -8.22 -9.77 1.27
CA ARG A 114 -7.80 -10.21 -0.08
C ARG A 114 -7.10 -9.10 -0.84
N HIS A 115 -7.60 -7.86 -0.78
CA HIS A 115 -6.96 -6.71 -1.42
C HIS A 115 -5.52 -6.50 -0.89
N ILE A 116 -5.31 -6.67 0.42
CA ILE A 116 -3.98 -6.62 1.02
C ILE A 116 -3.10 -7.76 0.54
N LEU A 117 -3.61 -9.00 0.50
CA LEU A 117 -2.86 -10.16 0.00
C LEU A 117 -2.51 -10.01 -1.49
N THR A 118 -3.41 -9.46 -2.30
CA THR A 118 -3.14 -9.11 -3.71
C THR A 118 -2.00 -8.11 -3.82
N ALA A 119 -1.99 -7.08 -2.98
CA ALA A 119 -0.91 -6.10 -2.93
C ALA A 119 0.43 -6.74 -2.51
N ILE A 120 0.43 -7.58 -1.47
CA ILE A 120 1.63 -8.32 -1.02
C ILE A 120 2.17 -9.18 -2.16
N ASN A 121 1.32 -9.98 -2.81
CA ASN A 121 1.72 -10.82 -3.93
C ASN A 121 2.33 -10.01 -5.08
N TRP A 122 1.73 -8.86 -5.41
CA TRP A 122 2.27 -7.98 -6.44
C TRP A 122 3.65 -7.45 -6.05
N PHE A 123 3.84 -6.99 -4.83
CA PHE A 123 5.13 -6.46 -4.39
C PHE A 123 6.24 -7.50 -4.48
N PHE A 124 6.01 -8.72 -4.00
CA PHE A 124 7.05 -9.76 -3.94
C PHE A 124 7.27 -10.51 -5.26
N ASN A 125 6.31 -10.53 -6.18
CA ASN A 125 6.39 -11.38 -7.37
C ASN A 125 6.26 -10.66 -8.72
N LYS A 126 5.68 -9.45 -8.77
CA LYS A 126 5.32 -8.80 -10.04
C LYS A 126 5.84 -7.36 -10.16
N SER A 127 6.39 -6.77 -9.11
CA SER A 127 6.74 -5.35 -9.08
C SER A 127 8.20 -5.08 -9.44
N LYS A 128 8.48 -3.83 -9.83
CA LYS A 128 9.87 -3.33 -9.95
C LYS A 128 10.62 -3.30 -8.60
N PHE A 129 9.90 -3.44 -7.49
CA PHE A 129 10.47 -3.42 -6.13
C PHE A 129 10.88 -4.80 -5.62
N THR A 130 10.53 -5.90 -6.30
CA THR A 130 10.71 -7.28 -5.82
C THR A 130 12.13 -7.56 -5.29
N ARG A 131 13.16 -7.07 -6.00
CA ARG A 131 14.56 -7.28 -5.61
C ARG A 131 15.04 -6.33 -4.50
N LEU A 132 14.27 -5.29 -4.22
CA LEU A 132 14.58 -4.26 -3.22
C LEU A 132 13.87 -4.52 -1.89
N LEU A 133 13.00 -5.52 -1.83
CA LEU A 133 12.27 -5.83 -0.62
C LEU A 133 13.06 -6.74 0.31
N LYS A 134 13.03 -6.42 1.60
CA LYS A 134 13.47 -7.36 2.64
C LYS A 134 12.59 -8.60 2.57
N SER A 135 13.21 -9.76 2.32
CA SER A 135 12.51 -11.02 2.08
C SER A 135 11.61 -11.42 3.26
N HIS A 136 10.44 -11.95 2.93
CA HIS A 136 9.46 -12.53 3.87
C HIS A 136 9.05 -11.61 5.03
N THR A 137 9.18 -10.29 4.86
CA THR A 137 8.81 -9.35 5.91
C THR A 137 7.88 -8.28 5.35
N VAL A 138 6.66 -8.22 5.87
CA VAL A 138 5.69 -7.15 5.61
C VAL A 138 5.05 -6.71 6.91
N SER A 139 4.92 -5.41 7.10
CA SER A 139 4.15 -4.82 8.19
C SER A 139 2.87 -4.20 7.66
N ILE A 140 1.80 -4.25 8.43
CA ILE A 140 0.52 -3.66 8.05
C ILE A 140 0.10 -2.67 9.11
N ILE A 141 -0.15 -1.43 8.71
CA ILE A 141 -0.75 -0.38 9.53
C ILE A 141 -2.21 -0.26 9.15
N GLY A 142 -3.11 -0.41 10.11
CA GLY A 142 -4.54 -0.30 9.87
C GLY A 142 -5.20 0.75 10.75
N HIS A 143 -6.08 1.56 10.16
CA HIS A 143 -6.90 2.53 10.89
C HIS A 143 -8.37 2.12 10.83
N SER A 144 -9.07 2.12 11.98
CA SER A 144 -10.49 1.74 12.06
C SER A 144 -10.75 0.36 11.43
N MET A 145 -11.60 0.26 10.41
CA MET A 145 -11.82 -0.96 9.62
C MET A 145 -10.52 -1.54 9.04
N GLY A 146 -9.53 -0.70 8.73
CA GLY A 146 -8.20 -1.14 8.33
C GLY A 146 -7.46 -1.90 9.44
N GLY A 147 -7.72 -1.59 10.71
CA GLY A 147 -7.19 -2.35 11.86
C GLY A 147 -7.71 -3.80 11.86
N TYR A 148 -9.01 -3.98 11.66
CA TYR A 148 -9.57 -5.32 11.42
C TYR A 148 -8.87 -6.02 10.25
N THR A 149 -8.72 -5.31 9.12
CA THR A 149 -8.09 -5.85 7.92
C THR A 149 -6.67 -6.36 8.22
N ALA A 150 -5.86 -5.57 8.93
CA ALA A 150 -4.49 -5.93 9.31
C ALA A 150 -4.45 -7.20 10.18
N LEU A 151 -5.32 -7.30 11.17
CA LEU A 151 -5.41 -8.47 12.06
C LEU A 151 -5.88 -9.73 11.30
N ALA A 152 -6.87 -9.58 10.40
CA ALA A 152 -7.36 -10.68 9.58
C ALA A 152 -6.28 -11.25 8.65
N VAL A 153 -5.48 -10.39 8.01
CA VAL A 153 -4.35 -10.83 7.18
C VAL A 153 -3.31 -11.57 8.00
N GLY A 154 -2.94 -11.05 9.18
CA GLY A 154 -1.98 -11.71 10.08
C GLY A 154 -2.41 -13.14 10.43
N ARG A 155 -3.71 -13.35 10.70
CA ARG A 155 -4.26 -14.69 10.99
C ARG A 155 -4.27 -15.62 9.78
N TRP A 156 -4.48 -15.09 8.58
CA TRP A 156 -4.46 -15.92 7.35
C TRP A 156 -3.03 -16.37 7.01
N CYS A 157 -2.03 -15.51 7.20
CA CYS A 157 -0.63 -15.86 6.95
C CYS A 157 -0.12 -16.96 7.90
N THR A 158 -0.56 -17.00 9.16
CA THR A 158 -0.16 -18.05 10.11
C THR A 158 -0.70 -19.44 9.74
N ASN A 159 -1.83 -19.52 9.05
CA ASN A 159 -2.41 -20.79 8.59
C ASN A 159 -1.69 -21.36 7.36
N LEU A 160 -0.86 -20.58 6.66
CA LEU A 160 -0.08 -21.04 5.50
C LEU A 160 1.30 -21.61 5.89
N THR A 161 1.71 -21.45 7.15
CA THR A 161 3.02 -21.89 7.67
C THR A 161 2.90 -23.08 8.63
N SER A 162 1.71 -23.64 8.83
CA SER A 162 1.55 -24.88 9.60
C SER A 162 1.83 -26.08 8.70
N PRO A 163 2.76 -26.98 9.09
CA PRO A 163 3.08 -28.19 8.33
C PRO A 163 1.91 -29.15 8.26
#